data_23a1af0a56c06def71d94abab8d18832
#
_entry.id   23a1af0a56c06def71d94abab8d18832
#
_cell.length_a   1.000
_cell.length_b   1.000
_cell.length_c   1.000
_cell.angle_alpha   90.00
_cell.angle_beta   90.00
_cell.angle_gamma   90.00
#
_symmetry.space_group_name_H-M   'P 1'
#
loop_
_entity.id
_entity.type
_entity.pdbx_description
1 polymer ?
#
loop_
_entity_poly.entity_id
_entity_poly.type
_entity_poly.pdbx_seq_one_letter_code
_entity_poly.pdbx_strand_id
1 'polypeptide(L)'
;IASLSFVLSPLIIIWSRTAVSDSLLCATLGISLLSFWRKISSGDERICIIPWLFLAIGILTKGPVAVVIIFTTLFSFLLTHKNWKKLLLKINPGRGLLLTFFISSPWYLIQMFQKGNLFWDNFFGYHNLKRYTSVVNNHAEPWWFYLFILILASLPFSIFLIHGIVDTFNEFIKKFKNRSENLNDIYIFSFCWLLSVFLFFSFSATKLPSY
;
A
#
# COMPACT_ATOMS: atom_id res chain seq x y z
N ILE A 1 13.87 -13.74 9.15
CA ILE A 1 12.89 -14.72 8.62
C ILE A 1 11.95 -14.03 7.65
N ALA A 2 11.20 -12.96 8.03
CA ALA A 2 10.22 -12.29 7.17
C ALA A 2 10.77 -11.83 5.81
N SER A 3 11.97 -11.22 5.79
CA SER A 3 12.60 -10.78 4.55
C SER A 3 12.97 -11.98 3.64
N LEU A 4 13.42 -13.08 4.23
CA LEU A 4 13.74 -14.29 3.50
C LEU A 4 12.47 -14.92 2.90
N SER A 5 11.39 -15.01 3.69
CA SER A 5 10.09 -15.50 3.21
C SER A 5 9.56 -14.68 2.04
N PHE A 6 9.70 -13.35 2.10
CA PHE A 6 9.30 -12.45 1.02
C PHE A 6 10.11 -12.71 -0.26
N VAL A 7 11.45 -12.77 -0.16
CA VAL A 7 12.33 -12.97 -1.33
C VAL A 7 12.16 -14.34 -1.97
N LEU A 8 11.86 -15.37 -1.17
CA LEU A 8 11.64 -16.75 -1.64
C LEU A 8 10.20 -16.99 -2.11
N SER A 9 9.31 -16.03 -2.00
CA SER A 9 7.93 -16.12 -2.50
C SER A 9 7.92 -16.30 -4.02
N PRO A 10 7.25 -17.33 -4.58
CA PRO A 10 7.23 -17.61 -6.02
C PRO A 10 6.70 -16.41 -6.83
N LEU A 11 5.67 -15.75 -6.34
CA LEU A 11 5.08 -14.61 -7.02
C LEU A 11 6.07 -13.45 -7.12
N ILE A 12 6.82 -13.17 -6.06
CA ILE A 12 7.85 -12.12 -6.03
C ILE A 12 8.97 -12.46 -7.02
N ILE A 13 9.42 -13.73 -7.06
CA ILE A 13 10.47 -14.16 -8.00
C ILE A 13 10.02 -13.99 -9.44
N ILE A 14 8.78 -14.36 -9.77
CA ILE A 14 8.24 -14.25 -11.13
C ILE A 14 8.11 -12.77 -11.52
N TRP A 15 7.42 -11.98 -10.71
CA TRP A 15 7.11 -10.59 -11.07
C TRP A 15 8.31 -9.64 -10.97
N SER A 16 9.32 -9.96 -10.15
CA SER A 16 10.57 -9.17 -10.13
C SER A 16 11.41 -9.32 -11.40
N ARG A 17 11.24 -10.43 -12.14
CA ARG A 17 11.94 -10.68 -13.41
C ARG A 17 11.15 -10.21 -14.63
N THR A 18 9.88 -9.93 -14.48
CA THR A 18 9.05 -9.35 -15.54
C THR A 18 9.04 -7.82 -15.40
N ALA A 19 9.20 -7.09 -16.48
CA ALA A 19 9.23 -5.62 -16.48
C ALA A 19 7.83 -5.03 -16.24
N VAL A 20 7.19 -5.41 -15.12
CA VAL A 20 5.85 -4.94 -14.73
C VAL A 20 5.97 -3.84 -13.68
N SER A 21 5.22 -2.76 -13.85
CA SER A 21 5.19 -1.62 -12.92
C SER A 21 4.75 -1.99 -11.50
N ASP A 22 4.05 -3.13 -11.33
CA ASP A 22 3.54 -3.60 -10.05
C ASP A 22 4.65 -3.96 -9.07
N SER A 23 5.78 -4.52 -9.55
CA SER A 23 6.95 -4.82 -8.72
C SER A 23 7.58 -3.55 -8.14
N LEU A 24 7.68 -2.50 -8.95
CA LEU A 24 8.20 -1.20 -8.50
C LEU A 24 7.23 -0.54 -7.53
N LEU A 25 5.92 -0.62 -7.79
CA LEU A 25 4.91 -0.14 -6.87
C LEU A 25 4.99 -0.85 -5.52
N CYS A 26 5.10 -2.18 -5.51
CA CYS A 26 5.25 -2.97 -4.28
C CYS A 26 6.48 -2.53 -3.47
N ALA A 27 7.63 -2.36 -4.12
CA ALA A 27 8.86 -1.91 -3.46
C ALA A 27 8.71 -0.50 -2.88
N THR A 28 8.16 0.44 -3.65
CA THR A 28 7.98 1.83 -3.20
C THR A 28 6.99 1.96 -2.06
N LEU A 29 5.86 1.23 -2.12
CA LEU A 29 4.88 1.17 -1.03
C LEU A 29 5.49 0.54 0.23
N GLY A 30 6.24 -0.56 0.07
CA GLY A 30 6.91 -1.24 1.18
C GLY A 30 7.88 -0.33 1.91
N ILE A 31 8.79 0.33 1.19
CA ILE A 31 9.76 1.27 1.78
C ILE A 31 9.04 2.46 2.41
N SER A 32 8.03 3.02 1.75
CA SER A 32 7.26 4.15 2.27
C SER A 32 6.57 3.79 3.59
N LEU A 33 5.78 2.69 3.62
CA LEU A 33 5.03 2.27 4.81
C LEU A 33 5.94 1.86 5.98
N LEU A 34 7.03 1.11 5.72
CA LEU A 34 8.01 0.78 6.75
C LEU A 34 8.70 2.03 7.30
N SER A 35 8.95 3.03 6.47
CA SER A 35 9.54 4.30 6.90
C SER A 35 8.54 5.12 7.71
N PHE A 36 7.25 5.15 7.34
CA PHE A 36 6.19 5.73 8.17
C PHE A 36 6.10 5.05 9.54
N TRP A 37 6.11 3.72 9.54
CA TRP A 37 6.15 2.95 10.79
C TRP A 37 7.34 3.33 11.68
N ARG A 38 8.55 3.32 11.12
CA ARG A 38 9.75 3.72 11.86
C ARG A 38 9.65 5.14 12.39
N LYS A 39 9.13 6.08 11.60
CA LYS A 39 8.93 7.47 12.04
C LYS A 39 7.95 7.58 13.19
N ILE A 40 6.85 6.85 13.16
CA ILE A 40 5.84 6.83 14.21
C ILE A 40 6.41 6.20 15.49
N SER A 41 7.11 5.07 15.39
CA SER A 41 7.60 4.29 16.53
C SER A 41 8.82 4.91 17.21
N SER A 42 9.85 5.31 16.44
CA SER A 42 11.10 5.87 16.97
C SER A 42 11.07 7.38 17.16
N GLY A 43 10.22 8.08 16.38
CA GLY A 43 10.21 9.54 16.34
C GLY A 43 11.46 10.15 15.67
N ASP A 44 12.29 9.35 14.99
CA ASP A 44 13.56 9.80 14.40
C ASP A 44 13.30 10.82 13.27
N GLU A 45 13.80 12.05 13.48
CA GLU A 45 13.67 13.16 12.53
C GLU A 45 14.38 12.90 11.19
N ARG A 46 15.43 12.05 11.18
CA ARG A 46 16.21 11.74 9.97
C ARG A 46 15.39 10.99 8.93
N ILE A 47 14.35 10.29 9.35
CA ILE A 47 13.48 9.47 8.47
C ILE A 47 12.33 10.30 7.87
N CYS A 48 12.22 11.59 8.20
CA CYS A 48 11.06 12.42 7.87
C CYS A 48 10.75 12.50 6.35
N ILE A 49 11.78 12.48 5.51
CA ILE A 49 11.66 12.66 4.03
C ILE A 49 11.42 11.35 3.31
N ILE A 50 12.00 10.25 3.77
CA ILE A 50 12.01 8.95 3.08
C ILE A 50 10.60 8.46 2.73
N PRO A 51 9.63 8.40 3.66
CA PRO A 51 8.32 7.86 3.34
C PRO A 51 7.60 8.65 2.25
N TRP A 52 7.75 9.97 2.28
CA TRP A 52 7.12 10.87 1.30
C TRP A 52 7.80 10.83 -0.07
N LEU A 53 9.12 10.66 -0.10
CA LEU A 53 9.88 10.46 -1.33
C LEU A 53 9.42 9.17 -2.03
N PHE A 54 9.33 8.06 -1.29
CA PHE A 54 8.90 6.79 -1.87
C PHE A 54 7.40 6.78 -2.22
N LEU A 55 6.56 7.55 -1.53
CA LEU A 55 5.19 7.82 -1.97
C LEU A 55 5.18 8.54 -3.32
N ALA A 56 6.01 9.57 -3.51
CA ALA A 56 6.11 10.29 -4.78
C ALA A 56 6.53 9.37 -5.94
N ILE A 57 7.53 8.50 -5.71
CA ILE A 57 7.95 7.51 -6.72
C ILE A 57 6.82 6.52 -7.01
N GLY A 58 6.08 6.07 -5.98
CA GLY A 58 4.90 5.22 -6.15
C GLY A 58 3.81 5.88 -7.00
N ILE A 59 3.56 7.17 -6.80
CA ILE A 59 2.63 7.97 -7.63
C ILE A 59 3.10 8.03 -9.08
N LEU A 60 4.38 8.24 -9.32
CA LEU A 60 4.95 8.22 -10.68
C LEU A 60 4.86 6.83 -11.33
N THR A 61 4.84 5.76 -10.54
CA THR A 61 4.75 4.38 -11.04
C THR A 61 3.34 3.99 -11.48
N LYS A 62 2.33 4.23 -10.65
CA LYS A 62 0.95 3.77 -10.90
C LYS A 62 -0.14 4.80 -10.53
N GLY A 63 0.23 6.04 -10.32
CA GLY A 63 -0.70 7.13 -10.06
C GLY A 63 -1.41 7.04 -8.69
N PRO A 64 -2.74 7.26 -8.67
CA PRO A 64 -3.50 7.43 -7.43
C PRO A 64 -3.53 6.19 -6.53
N VAL A 65 -3.28 4.99 -7.07
CA VAL A 65 -3.27 3.73 -6.30
C VAL A 65 -2.31 3.80 -5.12
N ALA A 66 -1.09 4.34 -5.32
CA ALA A 66 -0.12 4.50 -4.25
C ALA A 66 -0.63 5.38 -3.11
N VAL A 67 -1.30 6.48 -3.48
CA VAL A 67 -1.90 7.41 -2.51
C VAL A 67 -2.98 6.70 -1.69
N VAL A 68 -3.91 6.03 -2.36
CA VAL A 68 -5.03 5.35 -1.69
C VAL A 68 -4.53 4.31 -0.70
N ILE A 69 -3.60 3.44 -1.10
CA ILE A 69 -3.08 2.38 -0.22
C ILE A 69 -2.38 2.97 1.01
N ILE A 70 -1.48 3.95 0.82
CA ILE A 70 -0.75 4.53 1.95
C ILE A 70 -1.70 5.28 2.89
N PHE A 71 -2.61 6.10 2.35
CA PHE A 71 -3.54 6.85 3.18
C PHE A 71 -4.55 5.96 3.90
N THR A 72 -5.10 4.94 3.26
CA THR A 72 -6.02 4.01 3.92
C THR A 72 -5.32 3.22 5.03
N THR A 73 -4.06 2.80 4.82
CA THR A 73 -3.25 2.12 5.84
C THR A 73 -2.99 3.03 7.03
N LEU A 74 -2.50 4.25 6.80
CA LEU A 74 -2.23 5.20 7.88
C LEU A 74 -3.51 5.61 8.60
N PHE A 75 -4.57 5.87 7.87
CA PHE A 75 -5.87 6.26 8.43
C PHE A 75 -6.45 5.16 9.34
N SER A 76 -6.52 3.92 8.85
CA SER A 76 -7.01 2.80 9.63
C SER A 76 -6.16 2.54 10.89
N PHE A 77 -4.82 2.66 10.78
CA PHE A 77 -3.93 2.56 11.92
C PHE A 77 -4.15 3.68 12.94
N LEU A 78 -4.24 4.94 12.50
CA LEU A 78 -4.47 6.07 13.39
C LEU A 78 -5.81 5.99 14.13
N LEU A 79 -6.85 5.45 13.51
CA LEU A 79 -8.16 5.24 14.15
C LEU A 79 -8.09 4.29 15.36
N THR A 80 -7.12 3.40 15.44
CA THR A 80 -6.93 2.50 16.59
C THR A 80 -6.35 3.20 17.82
N HIS A 81 -5.86 4.43 17.68
CA HIS A 81 -5.15 5.15 18.74
C HIS A 81 -5.95 6.34 19.28
N LYS A 82 -6.00 6.48 20.61
CA LYS A 82 -6.61 7.67 21.25
C LYS A 82 -5.89 8.97 20.86
N ASN A 83 -4.58 8.91 20.78
CA ASN A 83 -3.70 10.05 20.51
C ASN A 83 -3.36 10.21 19.01
N TRP A 84 -4.31 9.87 18.12
CA TRP A 84 -4.10 9.88 16.67
C TRP A 84 -3.58 11.21 16.11
N LYS A 85 -4.01 12.36 16.67
CA LYS A 85 -3.52 13.69 16.26
C LYS A 85 -2.02 13.86 16.51
N LYS A 86 -1.55 13.39 17.67
CA LYS A 86 -0.12 13.45 18.01
C LYS A 86 0.71 12.54 17.10
N LEU A 87 0.20 11.35 16.77
CA LEU A 87 0.85 10.44 15.82
C LEU A 87 0.87 11.01 14.40
N LEU A 88 -0.22 11.64 13.97
CA LEU A 88 -0.31 12.32 12.68
C LEU A 88 0.72 13.45 12.56
N LEU A 89 0.89 14.24 13.61
CA LEU A 89 1.89 15.33 13.62
C LEU A 89 3.33 14.80 13.54
N LYS A 90 3.60 13.60 14.09
CA LYS A 90 4.93 12.98 13.99
C LYS A 90 5.36 12.71 12.54
N ILE A 91 4.44 12.40 11.65
CA ILE A 91 4.74 12.12 10.24
C ILE A 91 4.90 13.39 9.38
N ASN A 92 4.70 14.57 9.96
CA ASN A 92 4.82 15.88 9.29
C ASN A 92 4.05 15.95 7.94
N PRO A 93 2.72 15.75 7.93
CA PRO A 93 1.96 15.57 6.69
C PRO A 93 2.03 16.79 5.76
N GLY A 94 2.05 18.02 6.31
CA GLY A 94 2.09 19.24 5.49
C GLY A 94 3.37 19.33 4.64
N ARG A 95 4.53 19.18 5.26
CA ARG A 95 5.83 19.20 4.55
C ARG A 95 5.98 17.99 3.63
N GLY A 96 5.49 16.83 4.07
CA GLY A 96 5.57 15.61 3.30
C GLY A 96 4.72 15.64 2.04
N LEU A 97 3.47 16.11 2.13
CA LEU A 97 2.58 16.27 0.98
C LEU A 97 3.15 17.28 -0.03
N LEU A 98 3.72 18.40 0.44
CA LEU A 98 4.38 19.36 -0.44
C LEU A 98 5.55 18.70 -1.18
N LEU A 99 6.41 17.96 -0.48
CA LEU A 99 7.52 17.25 -1.10
C LEU A 99 7.03 16.27 -2.16
N THR A 100 6.03 15.45 -1.81
CA THR A 100 5.42 14.47 -2.73
C THR A 100 4.85 15.17 -3.96
N PHE A 101 4.14 16.28 -3.78
CA PHE A 101 3.58 17.07 -4.88
C PHE A 101 4.68 17.62 -5.80
N PHE A 102 5.72 18.26 -5.26
CA PHE A 102 6.80 18.83 -6.07
C PHE A 102 7.60 17.77 -6.85
N ILE A 103 7.73 16.56 -6.32
CA ILE A 103 8.45 15.48 -7.03
C ILE A 103 7.56 14.85 -8.10
N SER A 104 6.28 14.63 -7.83
CA SER A 104 5.41 13.91 -8.77
C SER A 104 4.79 14.82 -9.83
N SER A 105 4.44 16.09 -9.51
CA SER A 105 3.70 16.97 -10.40
C SER A 105 4.40 17.31 -11.73
N PRO A 106 5.74 17.50 -11.83
CA PRO A 106 6.36 17.90 -13.08
C PRO A 106 6.08 16.93 -14.24
N TRP A 107 6.12 15.62 -13.95
CA TRP A 107 5.83 14.62 -14.98
C TRP A 107 4.37 14.70 -15.47
N TYR A 108 3.41 14.83 -14.53
CA TYR A 108 2.00 14.96 -14.89
C TYR A 108 1.72 16.24 -15.67
N LEU A 109 2.32 17.36 -15.28
CA LEU A 109 2.19 18.63 -15.98
C LEU A 109 2.72 18.55 -17.40
N ILE A 110 3.91 17.98 -17.59
CA ILE A 110 4.50 17.80 -18.94
C ILE A 110 3.57 16.93 -19.80
N GLN A 111 3.05 15.83 -19.28
CA GLN A 111 2.12 14.98 -20.03
C GLN A 111 0.81 15.69 -20.37
N MET A 112 0.29 16.53 -19.47
CA MET A 112 -0.88 17.36 -19.72
C MET A 112 -0.62 18.37 -20.85
N PHE A 113 0.52 19.06 -20.82
CA PHE A 113 0.85 20.04 -21.87
C PHE A 113 1.06 19.38 -23.24
N GLN A 114 1.63 18.18 -23.28
CA GLN A 114 1.89 17.47 -24.53
C GLN A 114 0.66 16.76 -25.12
N LYS A 115 -0.18 16.15 -24.29
CA LYS A 115 -1.27 15.27 -24.72
C LYS A 115 -2.67 15.80 -24.40
N GLY A 116 -2.78 16.85 -23.59
CA GLY A 116 -4.04 17.46 -23.21
C GLY A 116 -5.05 16.49 -22.61
N ASN A 117 -6.31 16.58 -23.06
CA ASN A 117 -7.40 15.74 -22.57
C ASN A 117 -7.20 14.24 -22.78
N LEU A 118 -6.47 13.86 -23.85
CA LEU A 118 -6.16 12.43 -24.11
C LEU A 118 -5.37 11.78 -22.97
N PHE A 119 -4.52 12.55 -22.29
CA PHE A 119 -3.82 12.04 -21.13
C PHE A 119 -4.77 11.76 -19.95
N TRP A 120 -5.68 12.68 -19.67
CA TRP A 120 -6.68 12.51 -18.62
C TRP A 120 -7.59 11.32 -18.86
N ASP A 121 -8.16 11.21 -20.05
CA ASP A 121 -9.09 10.16 -20.43
C ASP A 121 -8.43 8.77 -20.39
N ASN A 122 -7.20 8.67 -20.87
CA ASN A 122 -6.48 7.40 -20.86
C ASN A 122 -5.93 7.05 -19.47
N PHE A 123 -5.20 7.95 -18.83
CA PHE A 123 -4.51 7.64 -17.59
C PHE A 123 -5.46 7.56 -16.40
N PHE A 124 -6.22 8.62 -16.13
CA PHE A 124 -7.16 8.61 -15.01
C PHE A 124 -8.47 7.90 -15.36
N GLY A 125 -9.02 8.12 -16.55
CA GLY A 125 -10.26 7.51 -16.99
C GLY A 125 -10.12 6.00 -17.20
N TYR A 126 -9.39 5.59 -18.24
CA TYR A 126 -9.33 4.18 -18.65
C TYR A 126 -8.47 3.32 -17.71
N HIS A 127 -7.22 3.72 -17.46
CA HIS A 127 -6.26 2.87 -16.74
C HIS A 127 -6.48 2.83 -15.22
N ASN A 128 -7.08 3.84 -14.62
CA ASN A 128 -7.36 3.86 -13.19
C ASN A 128 -8.86 3.64 -12.90
N LEU A 129 -9.72 4.59 -13.27
CA LEU A 129 -11.11 4.56 -12.87
C LEU A 129 -11.89 3.41 -13.52
N LYS A 130 -11.81 3.26 -14.84
CA LYS A 130 -12.56 2.22 -15.57
C LYS A 130 -12.12 0.81 -15.18
N ARG A 131 -10.83 0.56 -14.98
CA ARG A 131 -10.34 -0.74 -14.48
C ARG A 131 -10.80 -1.05 -13.06
N TYR A 132 -11.01 -0.03 -12.24
CA TYR A 132 -11.50 -0.22 -10.89
C TYR A 132 -13.00 -0.47 -10.85
N THR A 133 -13.79 0.24 -11.66
CA THR A 133 -15.26 0.22 -11.64
C THR A 133 -15.91 -0.78 -12.59
N SER A 134 -15.22 -1.21 -13.65
CA SER A 134 -15.74 -2.13 -14.66
C SER A 134 -14.71 -3.18 -15.05
N VAL A 135 -15.21 -4.33 -15.53
CA VAL A 135 -14.35 -5.40 -16.04
C VAL A 135 -13.75 -5.00 -17.39
N VAL A 136 -12.42 -4.99 -17.44
CA VAL A 136 -11.66 -4.70 -18.67
C VAL A 136 -10.88 -5.95 -19.08
N ASN A 137 -10.85 -6.24 -20.39
CA ASN A 137 -10.12 -7.37 -20.99
C ASN A 137 -10.55 -8.74 -20.44
N ASN A 138 -11.83 -8.94 -20.10
CA ASN A 138 -12.38 -10.19 -19.57
C ASN A 138 -11.72 -10.72 -18.28
N HIS A 139 -11.06 -9.87 -17.51
CA HIS A 139 -10.48 -10.23 -16.22
C HIS A 139 -11.50 -10.06 -15.07
N ALA A 140 -12.64 -10.76 -15.20
CA ALA A 140 -13.66 -10.84 -14.17
C ALA A 140 -13.38 -12.05 -13.27
N GLU A 141 -12.89 -11.81 -12.08
CA GLU A 141 -12.62 -12.85 -11.10
C GLU A 141 -13.48 -12.64 -9.84
N PRO A 142 -13.81 -13.72 -9.09
CA PRO A 142 -14.64 -13.62 -7.91
C PRO A 142 -13.95 -12.80 -6.80
N TRP A 143 -14.73 -12.32 -5.81
CA TRP A 143 -14.23 -11.48 -4.72
C TRP A 143 -13.13 -12.16 -3.86
N TRP A 144 -13.16 -13.49 -3.76
CA TRP A 144 -12.19 -14.30 -3.01
C TRP A 144 -10.90 -14.62 -3.78
N PHE A 145 -10.78 -14.20 -5.04
CA PHE A 145 -9.63 -14.46 -5.91
C PHE A 145 -8.31 -14.17 -5.23
N TYR A 146 -8.18 -13.00 -4.58
CA TYR A 146 -6.93 -12.63 -3.92
C TYR A 146 -6.63 -13.42 -2.65
N LEU A 147 -7.60 -14.06 -1.99
CA LEU A 147 -7.32 -15.00 -0.89
C LEU A 147 -6.53 -16.20 -1.40
N PHE A 148 -6.93 -16.75 -2.54
CA PHE A 148 -6.24 -17.87 -3.15
C PHE A 148 -4.83 -17.46 -3.64
N ILE A 149 -4.72 -16.32 -4.31
CA ILE A 149 -3.42 -15.77 -4.75
C ILE A 149 -2.50 -15.53 -3.56
N LEU A 150 -2.98 -15.01 -2.45
CA LEU A 150 -2.19 -14.75 -1.25
C LEU A 150 -1.58 -16.04 -0.68
N ILE A 151 -2.36 -17.12 -0.63
CA ILE A 151 -1.88 -18.43 -0.15
C ILE A 151 -0.83 -18.99 -1.11
N LEU A 152 -1.07 -18.97 -2.42
CA LEU A 152 -0.12 -19.46 -3.43
C LEU A 152 1.16 -18.62 -3.45
N ALA A 153 1.02 -17.30 -3.39
CA ALA A 153 2.13 -16.37 -3.41
C ALA A 153 3.10 -16.56 -2.23
N SER A 154 2.56 -16.95 -1.08
CA SER A 154 3.35 -17.12 0.15
C SER A 154 3.96 -18.51 0.33
N LEU A 155 3.79 -19.45 -0.62
CA LEU A 155 4.41 -20.75 -0.55
C LEU A 155 5.94 -20.64 -0.49
N PRO A 156 6.66 -21.53 0.25
CA PRO A 156 6.13 -22.58 1.14
C PRO A 156 5.72 -22.07 2.54
N PHE A 157 5.73 -20.75 2.77
CA PHE A 157 5.53 -20.12 4.08
C PHE A 157 4.06 -19.82 4.41
N SER A 158 3.09 -20.35 3.64
CA SER A 158 1.65 -20.05 3.79
C SER A 158 1.10 -20.36 5.19
N ILE A 159 1.62 -21.38 5.87
CA ILE A 159 1.22 -21.71 7.25
C ILE A 159 1.58 -20.57 8.21
N PHE A 160 2.77 -20.00 8.07
CA PHE A 160 3.20 -18.86 8.90
C PHE A 160 2.41 -17.59 8.56
N LEU A 161 2.02 -17.41 7.29
CA LEU A 161 1.15 -16.31 6.89
C LEU A 161 -0.21 -16.39 7.60
N ILE A 162 -0.86 -17.57 7.57
CA ILE A 162 -2.16 -17.77 8.22
C ILE A 162 -2.05 -17.50 9.74
N HIS A 163 -1.03 -18.05 10.38
CA HIS A 163 -0.80 -17.81 11.81
C HIS A 163 -0.56 -16.32 12.10
N GLY A 164 0.27 -15.66 11.29
CA GLY A 164 0.53 -14.23 11.42
C GLY A 164 -0.72 -13.37 11.21
N ILE A 165 -1.61 -13.73 10.29
CA ILE A 165 -2.90 -13.04 10.09
C ILE A 165 -3.79 -13.18 11.31
N VAL A 166 -3.91 -14.39 11.88
CA VAL A 166 -4.70 -14.62 13.07
C VAL A 166 -4.17 -13.82 14.27
N ASP A 167 -2.86 -13.83 14.48
CA ASP A 167 -2.24 -13.09 15.58
C ASP A 167 -2.43 -11.58 15.44
N THR A 168 -2.17 -11.03 14.26
CA THR A 168 -2.34 -9.59 13.98
C THR A 168 -3.80 -9.16 14.08
N PHE A 169 -4.74 -10.00 13.65
CA PHE A 169 -6.17 -9.77 13.78
C PHE A 169 -6.61 -9.74 15.26
N ASN A 170 -6.14 -10.70 16.06
CA ASN A 170 -6.43 -10.76 17.50
C ASN A 170 -5.91 -9.51 18.22
N GLU A 171 -4.67 -9.07 17.91
CA GLU A 171 -4.10 -7.85 18.49
C GLU A 171 -4.88 -6.60 18.03
N PHE A 172 -5.31 -6.54 16.76
CA PHE A 172 -6.14 -5.45 16.25
C PHE A 172 -7.48 -5.35 17.00
N ILE A 173 -8.19 -6.48 17.21
CA ILE A 173 -9.46 -6.50 17.96
C ILE A 173 -9.25 -6.07 19.41
N LYS A 174 -8.21 -6.58 20.08
CA LYS A 174 -7.87 -6.19 21.46
C LYS A 174 -7.65 -4.68 21.57
N LYS A 175 -6.87 -4.11 20.64
CA LYS A 175 -6.59 -2.67 20.62
C LYS A 175 -7.87 -1.86 20.40
N PHE A 176 -8.70 -2.28 19.45
CA PHE A 176 -9.95 -1.60 19.15
C PHE A 176 -10.94 -1.60 20.31
N LYS A 177 -11.04 -2.74 21.03
CA LYS A 177 -11.93 -2.91 22.17
C LYS A 177 -11.45 -2.17 23.42
N ASN A 178 -10.17 -2.29 23.76
CA ASN A 178 -9.63 -1.82 25.04
C ASN A 178 -8.88 -0.49 24.92
N ARG A 179 -8.52 -0.04 23.70
CA ARG A 179 -7.66 1.12 23.41
C ARG A 179 -6.42 1.20 24.31
N SER A 180 -5.89 0.05 24.71
CA SER A 180 -4.72 -0.07 25.58
C SER A 180 -3.46 0.43 24.84
N GLU A 181 -2.59 1.15 25.54
CA GLU A 181 -1.34 1.68 24.97
C GLU A 181 -0.21 0.63 24.89
N ASN A 182 -0.38 -0.53 25.56
CA ASN A 182 0.68 -1.54 25.74
C ASN A 182 0.64 -2.71 24.74
N LEU A 183 -0.01 -2.56 23.60
CA LEU A 183 -0.05 -3.61 22.57
C LEU A 183 1.05 -3.39 21.52
N ASN A 184 1.46 -4.50 20.90
CA ASN A 184 2.47 -4.49 19.84
C ASN A 184 1.94 -3.78 18.57
N ASP A 185 2.09 -2.46 18.53
CA ASP A 185 1.55 -1.60 17.46
C ASP A 185 2.04 -2.01 16.06
N ILE A 186 3.19 -2.72 15.94
CA ILE A 186 3.66 -3.25 14.65
C ILE A 186 2.71 -4.29 14.05
N TYR A 187 2.12 -5.16 14.88
CA TYR A 187 1.12 -6.14 14.40
C TYR A 187 -0.13 -5.44 13.88
N ILE A 188 -0.56 -4.40 14.58
CA ILE A 188 -1.73 -3.60 14.19
C ILE A 188 -1.46 -2.86 12.88
N PHE A 189 -0.27 -2.24 12.77
CA PHE A 189 0.14 -1.56 11.54
C PHE A 189 0.21 -2.51 10.34
N SER A 190 0.81 -3.69 10.55
CA SER A 190 0.92 -4.73 9.51
C SER A 190 -0.46 -5.24 9.09
N PHE A 191 -1.39 -5.42 10.04
CA PHE A 191 -2.76 -5.81 9.74
C PHE A 191 -3.50 -4.73 8.96
N CYS A 192 -3.40 -3.46 9.36
CA CYS A 192 -3.98 -2.34 8.61
C CYS A 192 -3.44 -2.26 7.18
N TRP A 193 -2.14 -2.49 6.99
CA TRP A 193 -1.52 -2.53 5.67
C TRP A 193 -2.08 -3.66 4.82
N LEU A 194 -2.03 -4.89 5.33
CA LEU A 194 -2.59 -6.06 4.64
C LEU A 194 -4.06 -5.85 4.27
N LEU A 195 -4.87 -5.37 5.21
CA LEU A 195 -6.29 -5.12 5.00
C LEU A 195 -6.52 -4.04 3.92
N SER A 196 -5.76 -2.96 3.94
CA SER A 196 -5.87 -1.88 2.96
C SER A 196 -5.59 -2.36 1.53
N VAL A 197 -4.50 -3.13 1.34
CA VAL A 197 -4.15 -3.69 0.02
C VAL A 197 -5.19 -4.71 -0.41
N PHE A 198 -5.53 -5.64 0.47
CA PHE A 198 -6.49 -6.70 0.17
C PHE A 198 -7.86 -6.16 -0.21
N LEU A 199 -8.42 -5.23 0.57
CA LEU A 199 -9.72 -4.65 0.28
C LEU A 199 -9.68 -3.82 -1.01
N PHE A 200 -8.65 -2.99 -1.19
CA PHE A 200 -8.54 -2.15 -2.38
C PHE A 200 -8.61 -2.98 -3.67
N PHE A 201 -7.82 -4.05 -3.76
CA PHE A 201 -7.80 -4.88 -4.95
C PHE A 201 -9.00 -5.85 -5.04
N SER A 202 -9.54 -6.33 -3.92
CA SER A 202 -10.73 -7.19 -3.92
C SER A 202 -11.98 -6.47 -4.40
N PHE A 203 -12.11 -5.17 -4.11
CA PHE A 203 -13.22 -4.35 -4.62
C PHE A 203 -13.03 -3.89 -6.07
N SER A 204 -11.84 -4.02 -6.63
CA SER A 204 -11.62 -3.73 -8.05
C SER A 204 -12.39 -4.71 -8.93
N ALA A 205 -13.08 -4.18 -9.94
CA ALA A 205 -13.80 -5.00 -10.91
C ALA A 205 -12.87 -5.83 -11.79
N THR A 206 -11.73 -5.25 -12.20
CA THR A 206 -10.69 -5.96 -12.97
C THR A 206 -9.64 -6.49 -12.00
N LYS A 207 -9.40 -7.80 -12.01
CA LYS A 207 -8.45 -8.48 -11.13
C LYS A 207 -7.32 -9.12 -11.93
N LEU A 208 -6.07 -8.85 -11.50
CA LEU A 208 -4.88 -9.43 -12.11
C LEU A 208 -4.04 -10.12 -11.01
N PRO A 209 -3.39 -11.26 -11.33
CA PRO A 209 -2.54 -11.95 -10.36
C PRO A 209 -1.32 -11.12 -9.89
N SER A 210 -0.97 -10.07 -10.63
CA SER A 210 0.16 -9.18 -10.31
C SER A 210 -0.15 -8.11 -9.26
N TYR A 211 -1.44 -7.94 -8.91
CA TYR A 211 -1.89 -6.91 -7.96
C TYR A 211 -1.71 -7.32 -6.51
#